data_33109e22c461686527b1c5b288a5bbb6
#
_entry.id   33109e22c461686527b1c5b288a5bbb6
#
_cell.length_a   1.000
_cell.length_b   1.000
_cell.length_c   1.000
_cell.angle_alpha   90.00
_cell.angle_beta   90.00
_cell.angle_gamma   90.00
#
_symmetry.space_group_name_H-M   'P 1'
#
loop_
_entity.id
_entity.type
_entity.pdbx_description
1 polymer ?
#
loop_
_entity_poly.entity_id
_entity_poly.type
_entity_poly.pdbx_seq_one_letter_code
_entity_poly.pdbx_strand_id
1 'polypeptide(L)'
;MLIVNYSATDSAVFVATNHGFLHSIDAETGEENFAIMPKELMKSLNDFYRNGSSFNHIYGLDGDMVFREYEGKKYIYIGMRRGGNNYYVVDVTDKMDPKIVFTVNGGEGDFAKMGQSWSRPTITKVKIGSTVKDVMIIGAGYDEDQDDKVNRSEDTVGNAVYIIDANTGELLWSASNADADLTVTEMNYSIPSRISVIDRDNDGLADHMYVADMGGQMFRFDIYNGKNTSELVKGGLLAQLG
;
A
#
# COMPACT_ATOMS: atom_id res chain seq x y z
N MET A 1 -9.03 1.42 11.39
CA MET A 1 -10.36 0.81 11.60
C MET A 1 -11.16 0.96 10.31
N LEU A 2 -11.86 -0.09 9.90
CA LEU A 2 -12.65 -0.15 8.67
C LEU A 2 -13.96 -0.90 8.96
N ILE A 3 -15.08 -0.45 8.38
CA ILE A 3 -16.37 -1.14 8.50
C ILE A 3 -16.71 -1.75 7.14
N VAL A 4 -17.11 -3.03 7.15
CA VAL A 4 -17.58 -3.76 5.97
C VAL A 4 -19.01 -4.20 6.22
N ASN A 5 -19.91 -3.81 5.32
CA ASN A 5 -21.32 -4.20 5.36
C ASN A 5 -21.53 -5.47 4.53
N TYR A 6 -22.14 -6.47 5.10
CA TYR A 6 -22.53 -7.74 4.44
C TYR A 6 -24.01 -7.72 4.02
N SER A 7 -24.83 -7.00 4.80
CA SER A 7 -26.23 -6.71 4.48
C SER A 7 -26.67 -5.40 5.14
N ALA A 8 -27.94 -5.06 5.08
CA ALA A 8 -28.48 -3.87 5.74
C ALA A 8 -28.40 -3.94 7.29
N THR A 9 -28.31 -5.14 7.84
CA THR A 9 -28.29 -5.43 9.29
C THR A 9 -27.07 -6.24 9.73
N ASP A 10 -26.15 -6.53 8.83
CA ASP A 10 -24.96 -7.33 9.12
C ASP A 10 -23.70 -6.59 8.69
N SER A 11 -22.86 -6.25 9.64
CA SER A 11 -21.60 -5.52 9.43
C SER A 11 -20.51 -6.09 10.33
N ALA A 12 -19.27 -5.94 9.90
CA ALA A 12 -18.10 -6.22 10.73
C ALA A 12 -17.16 -5.02 10.78
N VAL A 13 -16.53 -4.83 11.93
CA VAL A 13 -15.50 -3.86 12.18
C VAL A 13 -14.14 -4.53 12.09
N PHE A 14 -13.28 -4.06 11.20
CA PHE A 14 -11.93 -4.55 11.05
C PHE A 14 -10.95 -3.62 11.75
N VAL A 15 -10.07 -4.20 12.58
CA VAL A 15 -9.06 -3.47 13.35
C VAL A 15 -7.71 -4.17 13.20
N ALA A 16 -6.73 -3.44 12.71
CA ALA A 16 -5.35 -3.87 12.72
C ALA A 16 -4.66 -3.38 14.00
N THR A 17 -3.76 -4.17 14.55
CA THR A 17 -3.13 -3.89 15.84
C THR A 17 -1.61 -4.00 15.80
N ASN A 18 -0.95 -3.25 16.69
CA ASN A 18 0.51 -3.36 16.89
C ASN A 18 0.96 -4.73 17.42
N HIS A 19 0.05 -5.58 17.89
CA HIS A 19 0.35 -6.97 18.20
C HIS A 19 0.36 -7.89 16.98
N GLY A 20 0.17 -7.32 15.78
CA GLY A 20 0.31 -8.02 14.51
C GLY A 20 -0.96 -8.71 14.00
N PHE A 21 -2.10 -8.49 14.63
CA PHE A 21 -3.36 -9.10 14.21
C PHE A 21 -4.25 -8.14 13.42
N LEU A 22 -4.91 -8.68 12.42
CA LEU A 22 -6.12 -8.12 11.84
C LEU A 22 -7.30 -8.85 12.48
N HIS A 23 -8.08 -8.12 13.25
CA HIS A 23 -9.30 -8.59 13.89
C HIS A 23 -10.53 -8.23 13.05
N SER A 24 -11.50 -9.13 12.98
CA SER A 24 -12.84 -8.86 12.51
C SER A 24 -13.81 -9.06 13.68
N ILE A 25 -14.57 -8.01 13.98
CA ILE A 25 -15.49 -7.97 15.11
C ILE A 25 -16.90 -7.73 14.56
N ASP A 26 -17.85 -8.53 14.98
CA ASP A 26 -19.26 -8.33 14.66
C ASP A 26 -19.73 -6.99 15.23
N ALA A 27 -20.33 -6.15 14.38
CA ALA A 27 -20.68 -4.77 14.76
C ALA A 27 -21.90 -4.68 15.71
N GLU A 28 -22.74 -5.72 15.73
CA GLU A 28 -23.94 -5.76 16.58
C GLU A 28 -23.64 -6.36 17.96
N THR A 29 -22.93 -7.50 17.98
CA THR A 29 -22.68 -8.25 19.20
C THR A 29 -21.38 -7.89 19.91
N GLY A 30 -20.40 -7.37 19.17
CA GLY A 30 -19.04 -7.11 19.65
C GLY A 30 -18.19 -8.37 19.76
N GLU A 31 -18.68 -9.52 19.29
CA GLU A 31 -17.93 -10.77 19.28
C GLU A 31 -16.89 -10.81 18.16
N GLU A 32 -15.74 -11.40 18.42
CA GLU A 32 -14.70 -11.60 17.42
C GLU A 32 -15.10 -12.69 16.43
N ASN A 33 -15.19 -12.35 15.14
CA ASN A 33 -15.41 -13.31 14.07
C ASN A 33 -14.14 -14.12 13.80
N PHE A 34 -13.00 -13.41 13.69
CA PHE A 34 -11.68 -14.00 13.52
C PHE A 34 -10.56 -13.01 13.87
N ALA A 35 -9.35 -13.55 14.08
CA ALA A 35 -8.10 -12.80 14.08
C ALA A 35 -7.06 -13.52 13.21
N ILE A 36 -6.43 -12.81 12.29
CA ILE A 36 -5.34 -13.33 11.45
C ILE A 36 -4.06 -12.53 11.66
N MET A 37 -2.91 -13.21 11.58
CA MET A 37 -1.59 -12.60 11.69
C MET A 37 -0.78 -12.91 10.43
N PRO A 38 -0.10 -11.91 9.81
CA PRO A 38 0.87 -12.17 8.76
C PRO A 38 1.97 -13.13 9.23
N LYS A 39 2.34 -14.05 8.35
CA LYS A 39 3.33 -15.10 8.63
C LYS A 39 4.66 -14.54 9.16
N GLU A 40 5.08 -13.40 8.62
CA GLU A 40 6.34 -12.75 8.95
C GLU A 40 6.38 -12.27 10.40
N LEU A 41 5.24 -11.93 10.97
CA LEU A 41 5.11 -11.47 12.35
C LEU A 41 5.07 -12.61 13.37
N MET A 42 4.84 -13.85 12.93
CA MET A 42 4.78 -15.00 13.85
C MET A 42 6.07 -15.22 14.64
N LYS A 43 7.23 -14.85 14.07
CA LYS A 43 8.53 -14.92 14.76
C LYS A 43 8.60 -13.99 15.97
N SER A 44 7.84 -12.89 15.96
CA SER A 44 7.81 -11.88 17.02
C SER A 44 6.66 -12.10 18.03
N LEU A 45 5.86 -13.17 17.87
CA LEU A 45 4.67 -13.42 18.69
C LEU A 45 4.97 -13.47 20.19
N ASN A 46 6.12 -14.07 20.59
CA ASN A 46 6.52 -14.15 21.98
C ASN A 46 6.86 -12.76 22.57
N ASP A 47 7.41 -11.88 21.78
CA ASP A 47 7.77 -10.52 22.21
C ASP A 47 6.51 -9.65 22.32
N PHE A 48 5.56 -9.79 21.38
CA PHE A 48 4.23 -9.18 21.48
C PHE A 48 3.49 -9.65 22.74
N TYR A 49 3.51 -10.96 23.02
CA TYR A 49 2.86 -11.53 24.19
C TYR A 49 3.46 -11.03 25.51
N ARG A 50 4.78 -10.97 25.60
CA ARG A 50 5.47 -10.49 26.81
C ARG A 50 5.24 -9.02 27.07
N ASN A 51 5.03 -8.22 26.02
CA ASN A 51 4.81 -6.77 26.08
C ASN A 51 5.73 -6.07 27.10
N GLY A 52 6.99 -6.49 27.13
CA GLY A 52 8.00 -5.97 28.05
C GLY A 52 8.38 -4.53 27.68
N SER A 53 8.82 -3.76 28.68
CA SER A 53 9.44 -2.46 28.42
C SER A 53 10.69 -2.65 27.57
N SER A 54 10.74 -1.99 26.42
CA SER A 54 11.83 -2.09 25.44
C SER A 54 12.16 -0.70 24.90
N PHE A 55 13.46 -0.44 24.70
CA PHE A 55 13.90 0.72 23.92
C PHE A 55 13.65 0.52 22.42
N ASN A 56 13.55 -0.74 21.96
CA ASN A 56 13.24 -1.11 20.59
C ASN A 56 11.80 -1.64 20.55
N HIS A 57 10.85 -0.77 20.32
CA HIS A 57 9.46 -1.16 20.17
C HIS A 57 9.26 -1.99 18.90
N ILE A 58 8.60 -3.15 19.04
CA ILE A 58 8.25 -4.03 17.92
C ILE A 58 6.87 -3.62 17.42
N TYR A 59 6.77 -3.37 16.12
CA TYR A 59 5.53 -3.03 15.47
C TYR A 59 4.96 -4.26 14.75
N GLY A 60 3.65 -4.32 14.66
CA GLY A 60 2.94 -5.41 14.02
C GLY A 60 2.23 -4.99 12.74
N LEU A 61 0.91 -5.11 12.72
CA LEU A 61 0.08 -4.74 11.60
C LEU A 61 -0.65 -3.43 11.92
N ASP A 62 -0.10 -2.32 11.42
CA ASP A 62 -0.54 -0.96 11.80
C ASP A 62 -0.91 -0.10 10.56
N GLY A 63 -0.94 -0.72 9.39
CA GLY A 63 -1.21 -0.02 8.14
C GLY A 63 -2.67 0.40 7.95
N ASP A 64 -2.84 1.41 7.10
CA ASP A 64 -4.16 1.82 6.66
C ASP A 64 -4.83 0.71 5.84
N MET A 65 -6.12 0.53 6.06
CA MET A 65 -6.95 -0.42 5.33
C MET A 65 -7.77 0.30 4.26
N VAL A 66 -7.89 -0.34 3.10
CA VAL A 66 -8.78 0.10 2.01
C VAL A 66 -9.70 -1.05 1.65
N PHE A 67 -10.99 -0.75 1.63
CA PHE A 67 -12.04 -1.69 1.21
C PHE A 67 -12.32 -1.56 -0.28
N ARG A 68 -12.54 -2.69 -0.92
CA ARG A 68 -13.03 -2.78 -2.30
C ARG A 68 -14.03 -3.90 -2.42
N GLU A 69 -15.16 -3.60 -3.06
CA GLU A 69 -16.08 -4.62 -3.55
C GLU A 69 -15.90 -4.79 -5.06
N TYR A 70 -15.71 -6.02 -5.49
CA TYR A 70 -15.48 -6.35 -6.89
C TYR A 70 -16.05 -7.74 -7.21
N GLU A 71 -16.87 -7.83 -8.26
CA GLU A 71 -17.53 -9.07 -8.69
C GLU A 71 -18.26 -9.83 -7.56
N GLY A 72 -18.93 -9.08 -6.68
CA GLY A 72 -19.65 -9.63 -5.52
C GLY A 72 -18.77 -10.12 -4.38
N LYS A 73 -17.47 -9.93 -4.47
CA LYS A 73 -16.51 -10.25 -3.41
C LYS A 73 -16.04 -8.99 -2.70
N LYS A 74 -15.62 -9.15 -1.45
CA LYS A 74 -15.20 -8.09 -0.54
C LYS A 74 -13.72 -8.27 -0.20
N TYR A 75 -12.92 -7.23 -0.46
CA TYR A 75 -11.47 -7.27 -0.26
C TYR A 75 -11.01 -6.15 0.66
N ILE A 76 -10.03 -6.45 1.50
CA ILE A 76 -9.28 -5.48 2.29
C ILE A 76 -7.83 -5.48 1.84
N TYR A 77 -7.32 -4.30 1.46
CA TYR A 77 -5.92 -4.05 1.16
C TYR A 77 -5.30 -3.40 2.39
N ILE A 78 -4.20 -3.93 2.91
CA ILE A 78 -3.58 -3.47 4.14
C ILE A 78 -2.06 -3.53 4.05
N GLY A 79 -1.38 -2.43 4.43
CA GLY A 79 0.06 -2.38 4.65
C GLY A 79 0.43 -2.68 6.10
N MET A 80 1.71 -2.78 6.38
CA MET A 80 2.24 -3.06 7.73
C MET A 80 2.76 -1.81 8.44
N ARG A 81 3.01 -0.71 7.72
CA ARG A 81 3.74 0.47 8.21
C ARG A 81 5.07 0.06 8.85
N ARG A 82 5.32 0.44 10.13
CA ARG A 82 6.56 0.06 10.83
C ARG A 82 6.73 -1.44 11.06
N GLY A 83 5.69 -2.24 10.93
CA GLY A 83 5.75 -3.69 11.10
C GLY A 83 6.43 -4.44 9.95
N GLY A 84 6.64 -3.80 8.79
CA GLY A 84 7.29 -4.42 7.63
C GLY A 84 6.98 -3.75 6.31
N ASN A 85 7.43 -4.42 5.25
CA ASN A 85 7.44 -3.87 3.89
C ASN A 85 6.28 -4.38 3.02
N ASN A 86 5.49 -5.35 3.52
CA ASN A 86 4.51 -6.04 2.70
C ASN A 86 3.15 -5.35 2.69
N TYR A 87 2.40 -5.59 1.60
CA TYR A 87 0.96 -5.36 1.55
C TYR A 87 0.25 -6.70 1.38
N TYR A 88 -0.88 -6.85 2.09
CA TYR A 88 -1.73 -8.03 2.02
C TYR A 88 -3.09 -7.65 1.42
N VAL A 89 -3.64 -8.55 0.62
CA VAL A 89 -5.01 -8.46 0.16
C VAL A 89 -5.77 -9.65 0.69
N VAL A 90 -6.81 -9.36 1.47
CA VAL A 90 -7.60 -10.35 2.17
C VAL A 90 -9.01 -10.37 1.59
N ASP A 91 -9.47 -11.52 1.09
CA ASP A 91 -10.87 -11.77 0.75
C ASP A 91 -11.64 -12.00 2.07
N VAL A 92 -12.55 -11.10 2.34
CA VAL A 92 -13.43 -11.13 3.53
C VAL A 92 -14.89 -11.27 3.13
N THR A 93 -15.16 -11.83 1.97
CA THR A 93 -16.53 -12.08 1.47
C THR A 93 -17.32 -12.94 2.44
N ASP A 94 -16.70 -13.98 2.98
CA ASP A 94 -17.20 -14.71 4.15
C ASP A 94 -16.57 -14.09 5.42
N LYS A 95 -17.41 -13.50 6.28
CA LYS A 95 -16.93 -12.80 7.48
C LYS A 95 -16.32 -13.73 8.52
N MET A 96 -16.48 -15.07 8.37
CA MET A 96 -15.95 -16.09 9.29
C MET A 96 -14.74 -16.84 8.71
N ASP A 97 -14.48 -16.74 7.39
CA ASP A 97 -13.42 -17.49 6.70
C ASP A 97 -12.58 -16.57 5.78
N PRO A 98 -11.74 -15.71 6.36
CA PRO A 98 -10.89 -14.82 5.59
C PRO A 98 -9.80 -15.58 4.82
N LYS A 99 -9.47 -15.11 3.62
CA LYS A 99 -8.42 -15.71 2.78
C LYS A 99 -7.45 -14.66 2.28
N ILE A 100 -6.16 -14.88 2.45
CA ILE A 100 -5.15 -14.07 1.78
C ILE A 100 -5.19 -14.41 0.29
N VAL A 101 -5.46 -13.41 -0.55
CA VAL A 101 -5.55 -13.57 -2.01
C VAL A 101 -4.17 -13.50 -2.62
N PHE A 102 -3.43 -12.46 -2.26
CA PHE A 102 -2.02 -12.29 -2.62
C PHE A 102 -1.31 -11.39 -1.61
N THR A 103 0.01 -11.40 -1.69
CA THR A 103 0.90 -10.52 -0.94
C THR A 103 1.83 -9.81 -1.91
N VAL A 104 1.98 -8.50 -1.76
CA VAL A 104 3.07 -7.75 -2.39
C VAL A 104 4.25 -7.79 -1.42
N ASN A 105 5.31 -8.49 -1.80
CA ASN A 105 6.50 -8.67 -0.97
C ASN A 105 7.48 -7.52 -1.21
N GLY A 106 7.50 -6.56 -0.31
CA GLY A 106 8.40 -5.41 -0.39
C GLY A 106 9.85 -5.80 -0.06
N GLY A 107 10.79 -5.12 -0.71
CA GLY A 107 12.22 -5.37 -0.58
C GLY A 107 12.75 -6.52 -1.44
N GLU A 108 11.91 -7.14 -2.28
CA GLU A 108 12.26 -8.28 -3.10
C GLU A 108 11.76 -8.12 -4.55
N GLY A 109 12.48 -8.69 -5.51
CA GLY A 109 12.07 -8.78 -6.93
C GLY A 109 11.68 -7.41 -7.52
N ASP A 110 10.51 -7.36 -8.13
CA ASP A 110 9.96 -6.13 -8.74
C ASP A 110 9.70 -5.00 -7.73
N PHE A 111 9.63 -5.35 -6.44
CA PHE A 111 9.41 -4.42 -5.34
C PHE A 111 10.66 -4.19 -4.48
N ALA A 112 11.85 -4.41 -5.03
CA ALA A 112 13.14 -4.25 -4.31
C ALA A 112 13.34 -2.85 -3.72
N LYS A 113 12.76 -1.82 -4.33
CA LYS A 113 12.79 -0.43 -3.83
C LYS A 113 11.73 -0.12 -2.76
N MET A 114 10.88 -1.09 -2.39
CA MET A 114 9.87 -0.88 -1.36
C MET A 114 10.50 -0.98 0.04
N GLY A 115 10.37 0.09 0.82
CA GLY A 115 10.65 0.14 2.25
C GLY A 115 9.42 -0.23 3.06
N GLN A 116 9.33 0.26 4.30
CA GLN A 116 8.18 0.04 5.17
C GLN A 116 6.88 0.52 4.49
N SER A 117 5.83 -0.30 4.50
CA SER A 117 4.59 -0.10 3.72
C SER A 117 3.62 0.92 4.33
N TRP A 118 4.03 2.19 4.32
CA TRP A 118 3.27 3.30 4.90
C TRP A 118 2.20 3.88 3.96
N SER A 119 2.43 3.81 2.65
CA SER A 119 1.55 4.44 1.69
C SER A 119 0.17 3.78 1.68
N ARG A 120 -0.87 4.55 1.98
CA ARG A 120 -2.24 4.04 1.89
C ARG A 120 -2.59 3.74 0.43
N PRO A 121 -3.02 2.52 0.07
CA PRO A 121 -3.39 2.19 -1.29
C PRO A 121 -4.49 3.10 -1.85
N THR A 122 -4.33 3.52 -3.11
CA THR A 122 -5.41 4.10 -3.90
C THR A 122 -5.84 3.07 -4.94
N ILE A 123 -7.10 2.61 -4.85
CA ILE A 123 -7.66 1.65 -5.80
C ILE A 123 -8.44 2.44 -6.86
N THR A 124 -8.07 2.23 -8.13
CA THR A 124 -8.64 2.93 -9.27
C THR A 124 -8.54 2.07 -10.54
N LYS A 125 -8.75 2.66 -11.69
CA LYS A 125 -8.61 2.00 -13.00
C LYS A 125 -7.65 2.75 -13.90
N VAL A 126 -6.92 2.00 -14.71
CA VAL A 126 -6.12 2.52 -15.84
C VAL A 126 -6.38 1.66 -17.07
N LYS A 127 -6.13 2.21 -18.24
CA LYS A 127 -6.23 1.46 -19.50
C LYS A 127 -4.84 1.23 -20.08
N ILE A 128 -4.42 -0.02 -20.16
CA ILE A 128 -3.13 -0.44 -20.75
C ILE A 128 -3.42 -1.13 -22.09
N GLY A 129 -2.95 -0.54 -23.20
CA GLY A 129 -3.33 -0.97 -24.53
C GLY A 129 -4.85 -0.88 -24.72
N SER A 130 -5.49 -2.00 -25.01
CA SER A 130 -6.96 -2.10 -25.15
C SER A 130 -7.69 -2.50 -23.86
N THR A 131 -6.97 -2.84 -22.77
CA THR A 131 -7.53 -3.46 -21.58
C THR A 131 -7.61 -2.47 -20.42
N VAL A 132 -8.80 -2.31 -19.84
CA VAL A 132 -8.98 -1.60 -18.57
C VAL A 132 -8.63 -2.55 -17.44
N LYS A 133 -7.75 -2.10 -16.55
CA LYS A 133 -7.32 -2.84 -15.37
C LYS A 133 -7.68 -2.09 -14.11
N ASP A 134 -8.17 -2.81 -13.11
CA ASP A 134 -8.24 -2.31 -11.75
C ASP A 134 -6.86 -2.34 -11.14
N VAL A 135 -6.43 -1.22 -10.56
CA VAL A 135 -5.06 -1.06 -10.07
C VAL A 135 -5.03 -0.54 -8.64
N MET A 136 -3.99 -0.95 -7.94
CA MET A 136 -3.55 -0.41 -6.67
C MET A 136 -2.35 0.51 -6.93
N ILE A 137 -2.47 1.80 -6.59
CA ILE A 137 -1.38 2.78 -6.71
C ILE A 137 -0.86 3.10 -5.31
N ILE A 138 0.46 2.95 -5.13
CA ILE A 138 1.15 3.18 -3.86
C ILE A 138 2.51 3.85 -4.08
N GLY A 139 2.96 4.61 -3.06
CA GLY A 139 4.37 4.96 -2.90
C GLY A 139 5.13 3.81 -2.26
N ALA A 140 6.43 3.75 -2.50
CA ALA A 140 7.27 2.67 -2.00
C ALA A 140 7.51 2.69 -0.48
N GLY A 141 6.99 3.68 0.23
CA GLY A 141 6.98 3.70 1.68
C GLY A 141 8.14 4.45 2.29
N TYR A 142 8.70 3.94 3.40
CA TYR A 142 9.67 4.65 4.22
C TYR A 142 10.96 3.82 4.39
N ASP A 143 12.10 4.50 4.32
CA ASP A 143 13.41 3.92 4.62
C ASP A 143 13.70 4.06 6.13
N GLU A 144 13.65 2.96 6.87
CA GLU A 144 13.87 2.95 8.33
C GLU A 144 15.29 3.34 8.73
N ASP A 145 16.26 3.25 7.82
CA ASP A 145 17.64 3.69 8.06
C ASP A 145 17.75 5.20 8.33
N GLN A 146 16.67 5.95 8.11
CA GLN A 146 16.61 7.39 8.40
C GLN A 146 16.23 7.71 9.86
N ASP A 147 15.69 6.75 10.61
CA ASP A 147 15.15 7.00 11.97
C ASP A 147 16.22 7.53 12.93
N ASP A 148 17.47 7.05 12.86
CA ASP A 148 18.56 7.43 13.75
C ASP A 148 19.51 8.47 13.16
N LYS A 149 19.20 9.03 11.97
CA LYS A 149 20.05 10.03 11.33
C LYS A 149 19.73 11.44 11.83
N VAL A 150 20.74 12.14 12.31
CA VAL A 150 20.64 13.57 12.70
C VAL A 150 20.37 14.44 11.48
N ASN A 151 21.04 14.13 10.37
CA ASN A 151 20.83 14.81 9.08
C ASN A 151 20.29 13.78 8.08
N ARG A 152 19.19 14.13 7.42
CA ARG A 152 18.64 13.30 6.38
C ARG A 152 19.64 13.12 5.23
N SER A 153 19.72 11.91 4.70
CA SER A 153 20.44 11.57 3.48
C SER A 153 19.47 11.05 2.43
N GLU A 154 19.93 10.80 1.23
CA GLU A 154 19.19 10.07 0.22
C GLU A 154 18.85 8.67 0.73
N ASP A 155 17.66 8.20 0.36
CA ASP A 155 17.13 6.91 0.77
C ASP A 155 17.55 5.79 -0.20
N THR A 156 17.78 4.61 0.33
CA THR A 156 18.14 3.43 -0.47
C THR A 156 16.90 2.68 -0.95
N VAL A 157 15.82 2.78 -0.18
CA VAL A 157 14.50 2.21 -0.44
C VAL A 157 13.40 3.25 -0.16
N GLY A 158 12.15 2.93 -0.46
CA GLY A 158 11.03 3.85 -0.23
C GLY A 158 10.83 4.89 -1.35
N ASN A 159 11.80 5.05 -2.24
CA ASN A 159 11.87 6.10 -3.26
C ASN A 159 11.34 5.64 -4.63
N ALA A 160 10.14 5.05 -4.64
CA ALA A 160 9.47 4.64 -5.87
C ALA A 160 7.95 4.85 -5.81
N VAL A 161 7.32 4.78 -6.98
CA VAL A 161 5.86 4.72 -7.17
C VAL A 161 5.53 3.47 -7.95
N TYR A 162 4.48 2.76 -7.54
CA TYR A 162 4.04 1.53 -8.17
C TYR A 162 2.58 1.61 -8.61
N ILE A 163 2.30 1.09 -9.82
CA ILE A 163 0.96 0.73 -10.29
C ILE A 163 0.93 -0.79 -10.37
N ILE A 164 0.08 -1.41 -9.56
CA ILE A 164 0.01 -2.85 -9.33
C ILE A 164 -1.38 -3.33 -9.72
N ASP A 165 -1.51 -4.48 -10.35
CA ASP A 165 -2.81 -5.12 -10.63
C ASP A 165 -3.51 -5.41 -9.30
N ALA A 166 -4.68 -4.80 -9.08
CA ALA A 166 -5.40 -4.90 -7.81
C ALA A 166 -5.99 -6.30 -7.54
N ASN A 167 -6.03 -7.18 -8.55
CA ASN A 167 -6.59 -8.52 -8.42
C ASN A 167 -5.51 -9.59 -8.23
N THR A 168 -4.28 -9.36 -8.72
CA THR A 168 -3.21 -10.37 -8.74
C THR A 168 -1.97 -9.99 -7.95
N GLY A 169 -1.73 -8.68 -7.70
CA GLY A 169 -0.50 -8.18 -7.10
C GLY A 169 0.66 -8.05 -8.06
N GLU A 170 0.45 -8.28 -9.36
CA GLU A 170 1.48 -8.14 -10.41
C GLU A 170 1.85 -6.66 -10.59
N LEU A 171 3.16 -6.38 -10.69
CA LEU A 171 3.63 -5.05 -11.05
C LEU A 171 3.27 -4.75 -12.50
N LEU A 172 2.59 -3.63 -12.73
CA LEU A 172 2.21 -3.16 -14.08
C LEU A 172 3.09 -2.01 -14.55
N TRP A 173 3.54 -1.17 -13.64
CA TRP A 173 4.38 -0.03 -13.93
C TRP A 173 5.02 0.53 -12.66
N SER A 174 6.22 1.09 -12.81
CA SER A 174 6.97 1.72 -11.72
C SER A 174 7.69 3.00 -12.16
N ALA A 175 7.93 3.89 -11.20
CA ALA A 175 8.89 5.00 -11.32
C ALA A 175 9.81 5.01 -10.12
N SER A 176 11.11 5.30 -10.35
CA SER A 176 12.14 5.47 -9.32
C SER A 176 13.35 6.20 -9.90
N ASN A 177 14.37 6.45 -9.08
CA ASN A 177 15.63 7.03 -9.54
C ASN A 177 16.48 6.11 -10.44
N ALA A 178 16.22 4.80 -10.39
CA ALA A 178 16.87 3.78 -11.22
C ALA A 178 16.01 2.51 -11.29
N ASP A 179 16.28 1.64 -12.27
CA ASP A 179 15.71 0.29 -12.42
C ASP A 179 14.16 0.28 -12.38
N ALA A 180 13.53 1.20 -13.11
CA ALA A 180 12.08 1.35 -13.20
C ALA A 180 11.63 1.62 -14.64
N ASP A 181 10.34 1.45 -14.95
CA ASP A 181 9.78 1.76 -16.27
C ASP A 181 9.95 3.24 -16.61
N LEU A 182 9.87 4.12 -15.62
CA LEU A 182 10.18 5.54 -15.74
C LEU A 182 11.28 5.91 -14.74
N THR A 183 12.46 6.24 -15.25
CA THR A 183 13.55 6.75 -14.43
C THR A 183 13.42 8.26 -14.23
N VAL A 184 13.35 8.67 -12.96
CA VAL A 184 13.29 10.07 -12.50
C VAL A 184 14.42 10.27 -11.50
N THR A 185 15.54 10.82 -11.95
CA THR A 185 16.81 10.88 -11.21
C THR A 185 16.71 11.66 -9.88
N GLU A 186 15.71 12.52 -9.75
CA GLU A 186 15.44 13.31 -8.55
C GLU A 186 14.67 12.54 -7.46
N MET A 187 14.13 11.34 -7.76
CA MET A 187 13.40 10.52 -6.78
C MET A 187 14.37 9.83 -5.80
N ASN A 188 15.00 10.62 -4.93
CA ASN A 188 16.02 10.13 -4.00
C ASN A 188 15.51 9.99 -2.55
N TYR A 189 14.23 10.28 -2.31
CA TYR A 189 13.66 10.23 -0.95
C TYR A 189 12.39 9.41 -0.89
N SER A 190 12.15 8.83 0.29
CA SER A 190 11.00 7.98 0.58
C SER A 190 9.66 8.65 0.31
N ILE A 191 8.71 7.87 -0.16
CA ILE A 191 7.32 8.25 -0.49
C ILE A 191 6.36 7.47 0.39
N PRO A 192 6.24 7.82 1.69
CA PRO A 192 5.36 7.12 2.62
C PRO A 192 3.90 7.56 2.53
N SER A 193 3.63 8.71 1.93
CA SER A 193 2.30 9.28 1.86
C SER A 193 1.43 8.57 0.81
N ARG A 194 0.11 8.71 0.98
CA ARG A 194 -0.85 8.33 -0.06
C ARG A 194 -0.61 9.16 -1.32
N ILE A 195 -0.64 8.52 -2.48
CA ILE A 195 -0.58 9.19 -3.77
C ILE A 195 -1.96 9.79 -4.09
N SER A 196 -1.99 11.07 -4.45
CA SER A 196 -3.18 11.74 -4.94
C SER A 196 -3.40 11.38 -6.40
N VAL A 197 -4.49 10.68 -6.68
CA VAL A 197 -4.86 10.25 -8.03
C VAL A 197 -6.09 11.04 -8.47
N ILE A 198 -6.07 11.55 -9.68
CA ILE A 198 -7.14 12.37 -10.26
C ILE A 198 -7.60 11.74 -11.56
N ASP A 199 -8.90 11.55 -11.67
CA ASP A 199 -9.65 11.35 -12.90
C ASP A 199 -10.16 12.75 -13.30
N ARG A 200 -9.61 13.31 -14.36
CA ARG A 200 -9.82 14.70 -14.75
C ARG A 200 -11.08 14.91 -15.55
N ASP A 201 -11.40 13.98 -16.42
CA ASP A 201 -12.54 14.07 -17.35
C ASP A 201 -13.74 13.22 -16.90
N ASN A 202 -13.58 12.51 -15.77
CA ASN A 202 -14.60 11.69 -15.10
C ASN A 202 -15.06 10.51 -15.97
N ASP A 203 -14.12 9.91 -16.71
CA ASP A 203 -14.36 8.70 -17.51
C ASP A 203 -14.18 7.40 -16.69
N GLY A 204 -13.76 7.52 -15.40
CA GLY A 204 -13.53 6.43 -14.47
C GLY A 204 -12.11 5.86 -14.54
N LEU A 205 -11.21 6.47 -15.32
CA LEU A 205 -9.80 6.12 -15.39
C LEU A 205 -8.95 7.19 -14.72
N ALA A 206 -7.85 6.77 -14.12
CA ALA A 206 -6.90 7.71 -13.53
C ALA A 206 -6.10 8.43 -14.63
N ASP A 207 -6.00 9.77 -14.55
CA ASP A 207 -5.24 10.60 -15.50
C ASP A 207 -3.95 11.16 -14.92
N HIS A 208 -3.96 11.51 -13.63
CA HIS A 208 -2.82 12.15 -13.00
C HIS A 208 -2.53 11.56 -11.62
N MET A 209 -1.25 11.48 -11.30
CA MET A 209 -0.76 11.20 -9.94
C MET A 209 0.10 12.38 -9.45
N TYR A 210 -0.15 12.81 -8.21
CA TYR A 210 0.68 13.77 -7.51
C TYR A 210 1.29 13.10 -6.28
N VAL A 211 2.59 13.24 -6.14
CA VAL A 211 3.39 12.51 -5.17
C VAL A 211 4.29 13.49 -4.43
N ALA A 212 4.31 13.42 -3.12
CA ALA A 212 5.27 14.14 -2.30
C ALA A 212 6.21 13.14 -1.62
N ASP A 213 7.48 13.47 -1.56
CA ASP A 213 8.49 12.70 -0.87
C ASP A 213 8.93 13.32 0.44
N MET A 214 9.77 12.60 1.17
CA MET A 214 10.31 13.06 2.44
C MET A 214 11.45 14.10 2.29
N GLY A 215 11.96 14.32 1.07
CA GLY A 215 12.95 15.36 0.75
C GLY A 215 12.33 16.72 0.48
N GLY A 216 11.00 16.86 0.56
CA GLY A 216 10.30 18.11 0.25
C GLY A 216 10.11 18.33 -1.25
N GLN A 217 10.18 17.28 -2.04
CA GLN A 217 9.94 17.31 -3.47
C GLN A 217 8.50 16.91 -3.79
N MET A 218 7.97 17.47 -4.86
CA MET A 218 6.67 17.10 -5.41
C MET A 218 6.83 16.66 -6.85
N PHE A 219 6.28 15.52 -7.20
CA PHE A 219 6.27 14.96 -8.54
C PHE A 219 4.87 14.95 -9.12
N ARG A 220 4.78 15.07 -10.43
CA ARG A 220 3.57 14.87 -11.20
C ARG A 220 3.81 13.80 -12.27
N PHE A 221 2.88 12.87 -12.36
CA PHE A 221 2.86 11.84 -13.41
C PHE A 221 1.51 11.88 -14.14
N ASP A 222 1.58 11.93 -15.45
CA ASP A 222 0.41 11.92 -16.35
C ASP A 222 0.25 10.53 -16.94
N ILE A 223 -0.93 9.94 -16.78
CA ILE A 223 -1.27 8.59 -17.25
C ILE A 223 -1.92 8.70 -18.62
N TYR A 224 -1.32 8.08 -19.63
CA TYR A 224 -1.80 8.07 -21.00
C TYR A 224 -2.58 6.80 -21.28
N ASN A 225 -3.82 6.77 -20.82
CA ASN A 225 -4.72 5.64 -20.97
C ASN A 225 -4.80 5.16 -22.43
N GLY A 226 -4.69 3.84 -22.64
CA GLY A 226 -4.67 3.22 -23.96
C GLY A 226 -3.28 3.04 -24.58
N LYS A 227 -2.23 3.54 -23.93
CA LYS A 227 -0.84 3.26 -24.31
C LYS A 227 -0.35 1.95 -23.71
N ASN A 228 0.71 1.37 -24.28
CA ASN A 228 1.42 0.24 -23.69
C ASN A 228 2.22 0.69 -22.44
N THR A 229 2.64 -0.23 -21.61
CA THR A 229 3.32 0.03 -20.33
C THR A 229 4.48 1.02 -20.46
N SER A 230 5.33 0.89 -21.46
CA SER A 230 6.49 1.78 -21.68
C SER A 230 6.14 3.24 -22.02
N GLU A 231 4.90 3.49 -22.43
CA GLU A 231 4.39 4.83 -22.76
C GLU A 231 3.21 5.25 -21.88
N LEU A 232 2.83 4.40 -20.91
CA LEU A 232 1.63 4.58 -20.08
C LEU A 232 1.73 5.83 -19.23
N VAL A 233 2.89 6.11 -18.66
CA VAL A 233 3.05 7.22 -17.73
C VAL A 233 4.26 8.06 -18.12
N LYS A 234 4.09 9.38 -18.07
CA LYS A 234 5.17 10.36 -18.20
C LYS A 234 5.07 11.37 -17.06
N GLY A 235 6.22 11.88 -16.64
CA GLY A 235 6.23 12.88 -15.58
C GLY A 235 7.61 13.03 -14.98
N GLY A 236 7.68 13.72 -13.85
CA GLY A 236 8.92 14.00 -13.14
C GLY A 236 8.72 15.04 -12.05
N LEU A 237 9.82 15.65 -11.64
CA LEU A 237 9.84 16.69 -10.61
C LEU A 237 8.98 17.89 -11.03
N LEU A 238 8.00 18.24 -10.20
CA LEU A 238 7.13 19.39 -10.37
C LEU A 238 7.62 20.60 -9.57
N ALA A 239 8.03 20.35 -8.31
CA ALA A 239 8.50 21.38 -7.41
C ALA A 239 9.47 20.81 -6.37
N GLN A 240 10.38 21.65 -5.90
CA GLN A 240 11.26 21.38 -4.77
C GLN A 240 11.01 22.44 -3.71
N LEU A 241 10.56 22.03 -2.53
CA LEU A 241 10.07 22.91 -1.48
C LEU A 241 10.93 22.87 -0.20
N GLY A 242 11.93 22.00 -0.15
CA GLY A 242 12.84 21.78 0.96
C GLY A 242 14.30 21.93 0.59
#